data_2574490032faa8ef97c2fa2db7862ac0
#
_entry.id   2574490032faa8ef97c2fa2db7862ac0
#
_cell.length_a   1.000
_cell.length_b   1.000
_cell.length_c   1.000
_cell.angle_alpha   90.00
_cell.angle_beta   90.00
_cell.angle_gamma   90.00
#
_symmetry.space_group_name_H-M   'P 1'
#
loop_
_entity.id
_entity.type
_entity.pdbx_description
1 polymer ?
#
loop_
_entity_poly.entity_id
_entity_poly.type
_entity_poly.pdbx_seq_one_letter_code
_entity_poly.pdbx_strand_id
1 'polypeptide(L)'
;MALPFLEKYISHDAVLDMLIHYRCKEAERIQRVLVVKNLATQTDEELNDEEAELKKPELYELFPPRRQWVHISRENRDGLSQIDKNELNLRLTVLREGKRMGEHAAWYVRLEQKIDKIIKAAMTSTCLFAKPKVAVIEKKRNEATKTIECRPICLFKSLEERIFASLYNKLFTHLFDSLFYENSFAFRVPKKGDPQMIHLKAIQKIKAFRKVHKGPIWVAECDMKKFYDTLDHDVIKKRFTQLLRWKTQDGTITAEERRVLENVIFSYVDCYSFYHDVYRYNKKPNHPIWKNIRNGKNYQKSIKWILDDIVRIRTEGKWPYRTPKHERHQLGVPQGGALSGVIANAMMHFTDMDLRECWEGNEKDFLYIRFCDDMIMMGVDKIQVEYAFERYKKSIERNHLYMHGGETFTGQKMRTFWDGKTRLPYKWGAPAKEVMPWITFVGYDVNWEGDTRIRRSSLKKEIKKQYEKLIEVEHLLSEKSGRKPQWTKQYICNSVHKRLIGMSVGRVQIWDYKGHDNKYSWAKAFTELTDNRWARWQLRLLDKHRNLMMKRLSRFTLELEYREAKPSTDARERNEALWYYGKPFSYYGQVLKKW
;
A
#
# COMPACT_ATOMS: atom_id res chain seq x y z
N MET A 1 6.39 37.15 -7.53
CA MET A 1 7.13 36.49 -8.65
C MET A 1 6.30 35.34 -9.15
N ALA A 2 6.31 35.08 -10.46
CA ALA A 2 5.58 33.96 -11.04
C ALA A 2 6.26 32.63 -10.66
N LEU A 3 5.47 31.63 -10.27
CA LEU A 3 5.91 30.28 -9.90
C LEU A 3 5.28 29.26 -10.88
N PRO A 4 5.67 29.31 -12.16
CA PRO A 4 4.92 28.67 -13.25
C PRO A 4 4.86 27.14 -13.10
N PHE A 5 5.90 26.52 -12.56
CA PHE A 5 5.88 25.07 -12.33
C PHE A 5 4.96 24.70 -11.17
N LEU A 6 4.98 25.47 -10.08
CA LEU A 6 4.08 25.27 -8.94
C LEU A 6 2.62 25.50 -9.32
N GLU A 7 2.33 26.58 -10.06
CA GLU A 7 0.98 26.95 -10.52
C GLU A 7 0.32 25.84 -11.37
N LYS A 8 1.12 25.13 -12.17
CA LYS A 8 0.65 23.98 -12.96
C LYS A 8 0.09 22.84 -12.09
N TYR A 9 0.66 22.60 -10.91
CA TYR A 9 0.28 21.47 -10.04
C TYR A 9 -0.57 21.89 -8.84
N ILE A 10 -0.48 23.17 -8.44
CA ILE A 10 -1.22 23.75 -7.32
C ILE A 10 -2.26 24.72 -7.91
N SER A 11 -3.16 24.20 -8.73
CA SER A 11 -4.24 24.96 -9.35
C SER A 11 -5.54 24.78 -8.58
N HIS A 12 -6.51 25.67 -8.83
CA HIS A 12 -7.87 25.58 -8.31
C HIS A 12 -8.47 24.19 -8.56
N ASP A 13 -8.42 23.69 -9.80
CA ASP A 13 -8.93 22.38 -10.17
C ASP A 13 -8.25 21.23 -9.41
N ALA A 14 -6.92 21.32 -9.21
CA ALA A 14 -6.19 20.27 -8.50
C ALA A 14 -6.58 20.21 -7.02
N VAL A 15 -6.78 21.35 -6.37
CA VAL A 15 -7.24 21.43 -4.97
C VAL A 15 -8.71 20.98 -4.87
N LEU A 16 -9.57 21.42 -5.77
CA LEU A 16 -10.97 21.03 -5.84
C LEU A 16 -11.12 19.50 -5.99
N ASP A 17 -10.39 18.89 -6.92
CA ASP A 17 -10.41 17.44 -7.13
C ASP A 17 -10.01 16.67 -5.88
N MET A 18 -9.03 17.17 -5.13
CA MET A 18 -8.62 16.55 -3.88
C MET A 18 -9.68 16.69 -2.79
N LEU A 19 -10.31 17.85 -2.65
CA LEU A 19 -11.39 18.05 -1.69
C LEU A 19 -12.58 17.14 -1.99
N ILE A 20 -12.98 17.03 -3.28
CA ILE A 20 -14.02 16.11 -3.76
C ILE A 20 -13.64 14.67 -3.41
N HIS A 21 -12.42 14.26 -3.71
CA HIS A 21 -11.92 12.92 -3.42
C HIS A 21 -11.98 12.60 -1.91
N TYR A 22 -11.49 13.51 -1.05
CA TYR A 22 -11.58 13.33 0.39
C TYR A 22 -13.01 13.28 0.88
N ARG A 23 -13.91 14.10 0.34
CA ARG A 23 -15.34 14.08 0.68
C ARG A 23 -15.99 12.74 0.32
N CYS A 24 -15.71 12.21 -0.85
CA CYS A 24 -16.24 10.93 -1.32
C CYS A 24 -15.65 9.74 -0.53
N LYS A 25 -14.34 9.76 -0.25
CA LYS A 25 -13.69 8.75 0.59
C LYS A 25 -14.19 8.76 2.04
N GLU A 26 -14.44 9.93 2.59
CA GLU A 26 -14.97 10.03 3.95
C GLU A 26 -16.37 9.41 4.04
N ALA A 27 -17.24 9.67 3.07
CA ALA A 27 -18.54 9.02 2.98
C ALA A 27 -18.44 7.50 2.86
N GLU A 28 -17.50 6.99 2.05
CA GLU A 28 -17.24 5.55 1.94
C GLU A 28 -16.70 4.96 3.26
N ARG A 29 -15.82 5.69 3.94
CA ARG A 29 -15.27 5.29 5.24
C ARG A 29 -16.35 5.18 6.29
N ILE A 30 -17.20 6.19 6.41
CA ILE A 30 -18.33 6.21 7.33
C ILE A 30 -19.25 5.01 7.04
N GLN A 31 -19.65 4.83 5.79
CA GLN A 31 -20.49 3.71 5.40
C GLN A 31 -19.87 2.35 5.76
N ARG A 32 -18.55 2.17 5.56
CA ARG A 32 -17.85 0.93 5.95
C ARG A 32 -17.85 0.73 7.46
N VAL A 33 -17.60 1.77 8.22
CA VAL A 33 -17.59 1.70 9.70
C VAL A 33 -18.99 1.41 10.21
N LEU A 34 -20.00 2.09 9.68
CA LEU A 34 -21.38 1.86 10.02
C LEU A 34 -21.83 0.45 9.64
N VAL A 35 -21.52 -0.05 8.44
CA VAL A 35 -21.83 -1.43 8.04
C VAL A 35 -21.15 -2.45 8.95
N VAL A 36 -19.90 -2.25 9.34
CA VAL A 36 -19.19 -3.17 10.23
C VAL A 36 -19.71 -3.08 11.65
N LYS A 37 -20.06 -1.89 12.15
CA LYS A 37 -20.65 -1.69 13.47
C LYS A 37 -22.13 -2.06 13.50
N ASN A 38 -22.88 -1.79 12.43
CA ASN A 38 -24.31 -2.09 12.30
C ASN A 38 -24.64 -3.55 12.04
N LEU A 39 -23.64 -4.36 11.78
CA LEU A 39 -23.75 -5.81 11.94
C LEU A 39 -23.98 -6.17 13.42
N ALA A 40 -23.87 -5.19 14.31
CA ALA A 40 -24.12 -5.33 15.74
C ALA A 40 -24.84 -4.08 16.25
N THR A 41 -26.12 -4.17 16.47
CA THR A 41 -26.97 -3.37 17.35
C THR A 41 -26.80 -1.87 17.42
N GLN A 42 -27.59 -1.09 16.77
CA GLN A 42 -27.93 0.24 17.24
C GLN A 42 -29.34 0.61 16.77
N THR A 43 -30.07 1.37 17.56
CA THR A 43 -31.29 2.05 17.11
C THR A 43 -30.91 3.02 16.00
N ASP A 44 -31.85 3.41 15.14
CA ASP A 44 -31.58 4.39 14.07
C ASP A 44 -31.09 5.74 14.62
N GLU A 45 -31.47 6.10 15.86
CA GLU A 45 -31.00 7.28 16.57
C GLU A 45 -29.53 7.16 16.97
N GLU A 46 -29.12 6.03 17.57
CA GLU A 46 -27.71 5.78 17.95
C GLU A 46 -26.80 5.72 16.71
N LEU A 47 -27.35 5.26 15.56
CA LEU A 47 -26.66 5.28 14.28
C LEU A 47 -26.43 6.68 13.73
N ASN A 48 -27.43 7.55 13.85
CA ASN A 48 -27.33 8.94 13.45
C ASN A 48 -26.33 9.70 14.30
N ASP A 49 -26.29 9.44 15.60
CA ASP A 49 -25.33 10.04 16.52
C ASP A 49 -23.90 9.56 16.23
N GLU A 50 -23.68 8.25 16.03
CA GLU A 50 -22.37 7.74 15.63
C GLU A 50 -21.96 8.23 14.23
N GLU A 51 -22.89 8.35 13.29
CA GLU A 51 -22.61 8.94 11.98
C GLU A 51 -22.19 10.40 12.13
N ALA A 52 -22.83 11.17 12.99
CA ALA A 52 -22.46 12.54 13.29
C ALA A 52 -21.05 12.66 13.89
N GLU A 53 -20.70 11.78 14.86
CA GLU A 53 -19.35 11.72 15.43
C GLU A 53 -18.27 11.31 14.43
N LEU A 54 -18.63 10.45 13.47
CA LEU A 54 -17.69 9.99 12.44
C LEU A 54 -17.50 10.98 11.31
N LYS A 55 -18.47 11.86 11.06
CA LYS A 55 -18.38 12.91 10.03
C LYS A 55 -17.25 13.88 10.39
N LYS A 56 -16.51 14.31 9.39
CA LYS A 56 -15.65 15.48 9.49
C LYS A 56 -16.48 16.71 9.17
N PRO A 57 -16.82 17.53 10.18
CA PRO A 57 -17.72 18.67 9.99
C PRO A 57 -17.27 19.54 8.82
N GLU A 58 -15.97 19.86 8.78
CA GLU A 58 -15.34 20.67 7.74
C GLU A 58 -15.68 20.21 6.31
N LEU A 59 -15.50 18.92 5.97
CA LEU A 59 -15.80 18.41 4.64
C LEU A 59 -17.29 18.42 4.32
N TYR A 60 -18.15 18.30 5.32
CA TYR A 60 -19.60 18.30 5.12
C TYR A 60 -20.18 19.73 5.04
N GLU A 61 -19.45 20.72 5.53
CA GLU A 61 -19.78 22.14 5.39
C GLU A 61 -19.37 22.73 4.04
N LEU A 62 -18.30 22.16 3.43
CA LEU A 62 -17.79 22.57 2.12
C LEU A 62 -18.59 22.03 0.93
N PHE A 63 -19.48 21.06 1.14
CA PHE A 63 -20.21 20.41 0.06
C PHE A 63 -21.68 20.16 0.44
N PRO A 64 -22.60 20.22 -0.53
CA PRO A 64 -23.99 19.94 -0.25
C PRO A 64 -24.22 18.46 0.11
N PRO A 65 -25.32 18.12 0.79
CA PRO A 65 -25.68 16.76 1.08
C PRO A 65 -25.91 15.95 -0.20
N ARG A 66 -25.61 14.64 -0.16
CA ARG A 66 -25.60 13.76 -1.34
C ARG A 66 -26.90 13.78 -2.15
N ARG A 67 -28.05 13.97 -1.50
CA ARG A 67 -29.37 14.08 -2.17
C ARG A 67 -29.48 15.25 -3.15
N GLN A 68 -28.60 16.26 -3.00
CA GLN A 68 -28.56 17.44 -3.86
C GLN A 68 -27.51 17.34 -4.98
N TRP A 69 -26.74 16.23 -5.03
CA TRP A 69 -25.74 16.08 -6.08
C TRP A 69 -26.38 15.84 -7.44
N VAL A 70 -25.80 16.42 -8.46
CA VAL A 70 -26.15 16.11 -9.85
C VAL A 70 -25.83 14.65 -10.14
N HIS A 71 -26.72 13.97 -10.83
CA HIS A 71 -26.51 12.58 -11.22
C HIS A 71 -26.19 12.50 -12.71
N ILE A 72 -25.06 11.85 -13.02
CA ILE A 72 -24.72 11.51 -14.41
C ILE A 72 -25.73 10.51 -14.99
N SER A 73 -25.99 10.61 -16.31
CA SER A 73 -26.84 9.68 -17.04
C SER A 73 -26.35 8.24 -16.92
N ARG A 74 -27.25 7.27 -17.18
CA ARG A 74 -26.90 5.84 -17.14
C ARG A 74 -25.77 5.49 -18.11
N GLU A 75 -25.79 6.06 -19.30
CA GLU A 75 -24.80 5.85 -20.38
C GLU A 75 -23.38 6.23 -19.95
N ASN A 76 -23.26 7.32 -19.19
CA ASN A 76 -21.97 7.81 -18.69
C ASN A 76 -21.50 7.11 -17.39
N ARG A 77 -22.26 6.13 -16.89
CA ARG A 77 -21.92 5.38 -15.66
C ARG A 77 -21.13 4.11 -15.92
N ASP A 78 -21.15 3.62 -17.15
CA ASP A 78 -20.55 2.33 -17.47
C ASP A 78 -19.01 2.38 -17.34
N GLY A 79 -18.46 1.35 -16.71
CA GLY A 79 -17.02 1.25 -16.44
C GLY A 79 -16.49 2.08 -15.27
N LEU A 80 -17.30 2.95 -14.65
CA LEU A 80 -16.87 3.76 -13.50
C LEU A 80 -17.08 3.04 -12.16
N SER A 81 -16.13 3.20 -11.25
CA SER A 81 -16.29 2.77 -9.87
C SER A 81 -17.36 3.59 -9.14
N GLN A 82 -17.84 3.08 -8.00
CA GLN A 82 -18.78 3.86 -7.19
C GLN A 82 -18.17 5.16 -6.66
N ILE A 83 -16.88 5.17 -6.37
CA ILE A 83 -16.18 6.38 -5.94
C ILE A 83 -16.03 7.35 -7.10
N ASP A 84 -15.60 6.88 -8.28
CA ASP A 84 -15.48 7.72 -9.47
C ASP A 84 -16.84 8.35 -9.86
N LYS A 85 -17.94 7.57 -9.76
CA LYS A 85 -19.30 8.08 -9.96
C LYS A 85 -19.66 9.19 -8.96
N ASN A 86 -19.33 8.99 -7.70
CA ASN A 86 -19.60 9.99 -6.66
C ASN A 86 -18.74 11.24 -6.86
N GLU A 87 -17.46 11.10 -7.21
CA GLU A 87 -16.57 12.21 -7.50
C GLU A 87 -17.06 13.01 -8.69
N LEU A 88 -17.46 12.35 -9.78
CA LEU A 88 -18.00 13.01 -10.96
C LEU A 88 -19.32 13.72 -10.66
N ASN A 89 -20.26 13.08 -9.94
CA ASN A 89 -21.51 13.70 -9.52
C ASN A 89 -21.27 14.97 -8.69
N LEU A 90 -20.34 14.90 -7.73
CA LEU A 90 -20.03 16.04 -6.87
C LEU A 90 -19.32 17.14 -7.65
N ARG A 91 -18.41 16.79 -8.56
CA ARG A 91 -17.75 17.77 -9.45
C ARG A 91 -18.77 18.51 -10.33
N LEU A 92 -19.71 17.80 -10.93
CA LEU A 92 -20.79 18.41 -11.72
C LEU A 92 -21.68 19.31 -10.87
N THR A 93 -21.90 18.95 -9.60
CA THR A 93 -22.66 19.78 -8.65
C THR A 93 -21.95 21.11 -8.39
N VAL A 94 -20.63 21.07 -8.15
CA VAL A 94 -19.81 22.28 -7.95
C VAL A 94 -19.80 23.15 -9.23
N LEU A 95 -19.57 22.54 -10.39
CA LEU A 95 -19.56 23.25 -11.68
C LEU A 95 -20.93 23.89 -12.01
N ARG A 96 -22.03 23.21 -11.65
CA ARG A 96 -23.38 23.76 -11.82
C ARG A 96 -23.61 24.98 -10.94
N GLU A 97 -23.17 24.93 -9.68
CA GLU A 97 -23.28 26.08 -8.77
C GLU A 97 -22.41 27.25 -9.22
N GLY A 98 -21.17 27.00 -9.68
CA GLY A 98 -20.28 28.03 -10.20
C GLY A 98 -20.78 28.75 -11.46
N LYS A 99 -21.67 28.08 -12.24
CA LYS A 99 -22.34 28.70 -13.42
C LYS A 99 -23.65 29.41 -13.08
N ARG A 100 -24.07 29.39 -11.82
CA ARG A 100 -25.32 30.01 -11.40
C ARG A 100 -25.22 31.54 -11.47
N MET A 101 -26.24 32.15 -12.03
CA MET A 101 -26.40 33.61 -12.00
C MET A 101 -27.01 34.05 -10.67
N GLY A 102 -26.46 35.10 -10.04
CA GLY A 102 -26.90 35.61 -8.75
C GLY A 102 -26.10 35.05 -7.55
N GLU A 103 -26.72 35.07 -6.38
CA GLU A 103 -26.03 34.63 -5.15
C GLU A 103 -25.74 33.14 -5.16
N HIS A 104 -24.51 32.78 -4.85
CA HIS A 104 -24.09 31.41 -4.67
C HIS A 104 -24.51 30.84 -3.31
N ALA A 105 -24.72 29.52 -3.27
CA ALA A 105 -24.99 28.81 -2.02
C ALA A 105 -23.83 28.99 -1.01
N ALA A 106 -24.17 29.13 0.26
CA ALA A 106 -23.18 29.37 1.33
C ALA A 106 -22.08 28.30 1.40
N TRP A 107 -22.37 27.04 1.05
CA TRP A 107 -21.37 25.97 0.97
C TRP A 107 -20.34 26.22 -0.14
N TYR A 108 -20.79 26.77 -1.29
CA TYR A 108 -19.93 27.06 -2.42
C TYR A 108 -18.96 28.21 -2.10
N VAL A 109 -19.45 29.28 -1.49
CA VAL A 109 -18.61 30.40 -1.04
C VAL A 109 -17.52 29.91 -0.07
N ARG A 110 -17.89 29.08 0.90
CA ARG A 110 -16.90 28.46 1.83
C ARG A 110 -15.91 27.55 1.11
N LEU A 111 -16.35 26.83 0.08
CA LEU A 111 -15.46 25.96 -0.71
C LEU A 111 -14.41 26.79 -1.45
N GLU A 112 -14.82 27.86 -2.15
CA GLU A 112 -13.91 28.74 -2.88
C GLU A 112 -12.89 29.40 -1.94
N GLN A 113 -13.34 29.96 -0.81
CA GLN A 113 -12.48 30.52 0.21
C GLN A 113 -11.47 29.51 0.75
N LYS A 114 -11.90 28.25 0.92
CA LYS A 114 -11.01 27.17 1.37
C LYS A 114 -9.97 26.82 0.32
N ILE A 115 -10.36 26.76 -0.97
CA ILE A 115 -9.45 26.50 -2.09
C ILE A 115 -8.39 27.59 -2.16
N ASP A 116 -8.80 28.86 -2.15
CA ASP A 116 -7.88 30.01 -2.19
C ASP A 116 -6.89 30.00 -1.02
N LYS A 117 -7.37 29.71 0.19
CA LYS A 117 -6.53 29.59 1.38
C LYS A 117 -5.48 28.49 1.21
N ILE A 118 -5.87 27.33 0.67
CA ILE A 118 -4.97 26.20 0.44
C ILE A 118 -3.92 26.56 -0.61
N ILE A 119 -4.33 27.16 -1.74
CA ILE A 119 -3.42 27.58 -2.81
C ILE A 119 -2.41 28.59 -2.27
N LYS A 120 -2.89 29.65 -1.60
CA LYS A 120 -2.02 30.68 -1.02
C LYS A 120 -1.01 30.07 -0.04
N ALA A 121 -1.44 29.20 0.87
CA ALA A 121 -0.55 28.54 1.82
C ALA A 121 0.48 27.65 1.13
N ALA A 122 0.08 26.90 0.10
CA ALA A 122 0.98 26.05 -0.68
C ALA A 122 2.03 26.91 -1.43
N MET A 123 1.63 27.98 -2.09
CA MET A 123 2.54 28.83 -2.87
C MET A 123 3.56 29.60 -2.03
N THR A 124 3.24 29.93 -0.78
CA THR A 124 4.11 30.77 0.09
C THR A 124 4.99 29.97 1.04
N SER A 125 5.05 28.64 0.95
CA SER A 125 5.76 27.75 1.91
C SER A 125 5.33 27.92 3.38
N THR A 126 4.18 28.53 3.63
CA THR A 126 3.62 28.62 4.99
C THR A 126 3.01 27.29 5.45
N CYS A 127 3.08 26.29 4.58
CA CYS A 127 2.64 24.93 4.84
C CYS A 127 3.68 24.18 5.66
N LEU A 128 3.62 24.33 6.95
CA LEU A 128 4.39 23.50 7.86
C LEU A 128 3.57 22.27 8.22
N PHE A 129 4.19 21.10 8.09
CA PHE A 129 3.59 19.85 8.55
C PHE A 129 3.72 19.76 10.07
N ALA A 130 2.60 19.68 10.76
CA ALA A 130 2.60 19.40 12.18
C ALA A 130 2.90 17.91 12.44
N LYS A 131 3.26 17.60 13.67
CA LYS A 131 3.55 16.25 14.12
C LYS A 131 2.35 15.31 13.86
N PRO A 132 2.52 14.24 13.05
CA PRO A 132 1.44 13.33 12.75
C PRO A 132 1.03 12.52 13.98
N LYS A 133 -0.24 12.10 14.01
CA LYS A 133 -0.70 11.09 14.96
C LYS A 133 -0.14 9.73 14.56
N VAL A 134 0.58 9.09 15.46
CA VAL A 134 1.08 7.73 15.24
C VAL A 134 0.06 6.71 15.75
N ALA A 135 -0.29 5.77 14.91
CA ALA A 135 -1.05 4.57 15.24
C ALA A 135 -0.19 3.34 15.02
N VAL A 136 -0.27 2.36 15.91
CA VAL A 136 0.49 1.11 15.77
C VAL A 136 -0.45 0.00 15.33
N ILE A 137 0.00 -0.79 14.34
CA ILE A 137 -0.70 -1.98 13.86
C ILE A 137 0.14 -3.23 14.07
N GLU A 138 -0.51 -4.38 14.22
CA GLU A 138 0.14 -5.67 14.29
C GLU A 138 0.79 -6.02 12.94
N LYS A 139 2.09 -6.34 12.96
CA LYS A 139 2.84 -6.82 11.80
C LYS A 139 2.97 -8.34 11.82
N LYS A 140 3.36 -8.91 12.97
CA LYS A 140 3.57 -10.35 13.15
C LYS A 140 3.28 -10.74 14.60
N ARG A 141 2.56 -11.84 14.78
CA ARG A 141 2.29 -12.44 16.09
C ARG A 141 3.01 -13.77 16.18
N ASN A 142 3.67 -13.99 17.30
CA ASN A 142 4.30 -15.26 17.63
C ASN A 142 3.59 -15.86 18.85
N GLU A 143 2.86 -16.93 18.62
CA GLU A 143 2.09 -17.62 19.66
C GLU A 143 3.00 -18.36 20.67
N ALA A 144 4.13 -18.90 20.20
CA ALA A 144 5.07 -19.63 21.06
C ALA A 144 5.77 -18.71 22.04
N THR A 145 6.23 -17.54 21.60
CA THR A 145 6.94 -16.57 22.45
C THR A 145 6.02 -15.51 23.05
N LYS A 146 4.72 -15.57 22.78
CA LYS A 146 3.74 -14.56 23.21
C LYS A 146 4.16 -13.12 22.89
N THR A 147 4.75 -12.92 21.71
CA THR A 147 5.21 -11.60 21.28
C THR A 147 4.44 -11.09 20.06
N ILE A 148 4.19 -9.78 20.02
CA ILE A 148 3.58 -9.08 18.89
C ILE A 148 4.57 -8.04 18.37
N GLU A 149 5.14 -8.30 17.20
CA GLU A 149 5.88 -7.29 16.46
C GLU A 149 4.91 -6.31 15.82
N CYS A 150 5.09 -5.03 16.07
CA CYS A 150 4.22 -3.97 15.62
C CYS A 150 4.91 -3.06 14.59
N ARG A 151 4.07 -2.35 13.82
CA ARG A 151 4.49 -1.38 12.80
C ARG A 151 3.77 -0.05 13.03
N PRO A 152 4.48 1.09 13.03
CA PRO A 152 3.83 2.39 13.12
C PRO A 152 3.19 2.78 11.77
N ILE A 153 2.10 3.52 11.86
CA ILE A 153 1.47 4.23 10.74
C ILE A 153 1.23 5.66 11.19
N CYS A 154 1.63 6.61 10.37
CA CYS A 154 1.45 8.03 10.64
C CYS A 154 0.23 8.58 9.92
N LEU A 155 -0.55 9.39 10.62
CA LEU A 155 -1.78 9.99 10.12
C LEU A 155 -1.71 11.51 10.37
N PHE A 156 -1.71 12.30 9.32
CA PHE A 156 -1.87 13.75 9.42
C PHE A 156 -3.32 14.06 9.80
N LYS A 157 -3.49 14.93 10.80
CA LYS A 157 -4.81 15.22 11.38
C LYS A 157 -5.60 16.19 10.52
N SER A 158 -4.95 17.27 10.07
CA SER A 158 -5.62 18.31 9.32
C SER A 158 -5.90 17.89 7.88
N LEU A 159 -6.96 18.44 7.31
CA LEU A 159 -7.31 18.20 5.91
C LEU A 159 -6.27 18.86 5.00
N GLU A 160 -5.81 20.06 5.36
CA GLU A 160 -4.81 20.83 4.63
C GLU A 160 -3.50 20.05 4.51
N GLU A 161 -2.95 19.56 5.63
CA GLU A 161 -1.69 18.78 5.62
C GLU A 161 -1.77 17.59 4.67
N ARG A 162 -2.93 16.90 4.63
CA ARG A 162 -3.15 15.77 3.73
C ARG A 162 -3.25 16.18 2.27
N ILE A 163 -3.88 17.32 1.99
CA ILE A 163 -3.95 17.92 0.65
C ILE A 163 -2.56 18.35 0.22
N PHE A 164 -1.82 19.07 1.05
CA PHE A 164 -0.45 19.48 0.77
C PHE A 164 0.45 18.29 0.48
N ALA A 165 0.45 17.27 1.33
CA ALA A 165 1.24 16.07 1.11
C ALA A 165 0.90 15.38 -0.22
N SER A 166 -0.37 15.38 -0.62
CA SER A 166 -0.82 14.77 -1.87
C SER A 166 -0.45 15.61 -3.10
N LEU A 167 -0.63 16.94 -3.04
CA LEU A 167 -0.24 17.87 -4.09
C LEU A 167 1.27 17.82 -4.36
N TYR A 168 2.05 17.96 -3.31
CA TYR A 168 3.51 17.92 -3.43
C TYR A 168 4.04 16.53 -3.80
N ASN A 169 3.39 15.44 -3.37
CA ASN A 169 3.76 14.13 -3.86
C ASN A 169 3.57 14.02 -5.37
N LYS A 170 2.45 14.49 -5.90
CA LYS A 170 2.20 14.51 -7.35
C LYS A 170 3.24 15.38 -8.06
N LEU A 171 3.51 16.56 -7.54
CA LEU A 171 4.48 17.50 -8.09
C LEU A 171 5.90 16.90 -8.11
N PHE A 172 6.42 16.44 -6.98
CA PHE A 172 7.76 15.85 -6.90
C PHE A 172 7.90 14.57 -7.74
N THR A 173 6.84 13.75 -7.77
CA THR A 173 6.85 12.55 -8.61
C THR A 173 7.01 12.93 -10.07
N HIS A 174 6.28 13.92 -10.57
CA HIS A 174 6.42 14.39 -11.95
C HIS A 174 7.76 15.09 -12.20
N LEU A 175 8.25 15.88 -11.25
CA LEU A 175 9.51 16.63 -11.38
C LEU A 175 10.71 15.68 -11.52
N PHE A 176 10.71 14.57 -10.76
CA PHE A 176 11.85 13.68 -10.69
C PHE A 176 11.72 12.40 -11.51
N ASP A 177 10.51 12.09 -12.04
CA ASP A 177 10.27 10.81 -12.73
C ASP A 177 11.24 10.54 -13.88
N SER A 178 11.58 11.58 -14.63
CA SER A 178 12.54 11.50 -15.75
C SER A 178 13.97 11.21 -15.32
N LEU A 179 14.34 11.49 -14.07
CA LEU A 179 15.67 11.23 -13.53
C LEU A 179 15.81 9.77 -13.05
N PHE A 180 14.70 9.18 -12.59
CA PHE A 180 14.76 7.87 -11.97
C PHE A 180 15.04 6.76 -12.96
N TYR A 181 15.82 5.77 -12.53
CA TYR A 181 16.15 4.61 -13.32
C TYR A 181 14.89 3.89 -13.86
N GLU A 182 14.92 3.50 -15.12
CA GLU A 182 13.73 2.97 -15.82
C GLU A 182 13.16 1.69 -15.20
N ASN A 183 14.01 0.80 -14.64
CA ASN A 183 13.60 -0.42 -13.97
C ASN A 183 13.36 -0.24 -12.45
N SER A 184 13.25 1.01 -11.98
CA SER A 184 12.72 1.36 -10.66
C SER A 184 11.22 1.60 -10.77
N PHE A 185 10.40 0.66 -10.31
CA PHE A 185 8.97 0.63 -10.66
C PHE A 185 8.01 1.21 -9.63
N ALA A 186 8.36 1.26 -8.34
CA ALA A 186 7.47 1.78 -7.32
C ALA A 186 7.37 3.31 -7.35
N PHE A 187 6.20 3.86 -7.04
CA PHE A 187 5.95 5.29 -6.87
C PHE A 187 6.36 6.16 -8.09
N ARG A 188 6.08 5.68 -9.28
CA ARG A 188 6.38 6.35 -10.55
C ARG A 188 5.11 6.92 -11.18
N VAL A 189 5.28 7.84 -12.13
CA VAL A 189 4.18 8.30 -12.98
C VAL A 189 3.76 7.16 -13.90
N PRO A 190 2.47 6.71 -13.89
CA PRO A 190 2.01 5.69 -14.81
C PRO A 190 2.11 6.17 -16.25
N LYS A 191 2.73 5.36 -17.12
CA LYS A 191 2.79 5.63 -18.56
C LYS A 191 1.60 4.98 -19.26
N LYS A 192 1.20 5.55 -20.40
CA LYS A 192 0.15 4.96 -21.25
C LYS A 192 0.59 3.55 -21.67
N GLY A 193 -0.27 2.56 -21.44
CA GLY A 193 0.03 1.15 -21.72
C GLY A 193 0.68 0.38 -20.56
N ASP A 194 1.07 1.05 -19.48
CA ASP A 194 1.55 0.36 -18.28
C ASP A 194 0.42 -0.46 -17.62
N PRO A 195 0.75 -1.62 -17.01
CA PRO A 195 -0.23 -2.38 -16.25
C PRO A 195 -0.73 -1.57 -15.06
N GLN A 196 -2.01 -1.74 -14.72
CA GLN A 196 -2.63 -1.06 -13.56
C GLN A 196 -1.89 -1.33 -12.24
N MET A 197 -1.29 -2.51 -12.11
CA MET A 197 -0.43 -2.91 -10.99
C MET A 197 1.02 -2.88 -11.44
N ILE A 198 1.72 -1.83 -11.10
CA ILE A 198 3.07 -1.54 -11.63
C ILE A 198 4.11 -2.64 -11.30
N HIS A 199 3.92 -3.42 -10.21
CA HIS A 199 4.80 -4.54 -9.88
C HIS A 199 4.78 -5.66 -10.93
N LEU A 200 3.72 -5.75 -11.75
CA LEU A 200 3.64 -6.69 -12.86
C LEU A 200 4.72 -6.42 -13.90
N LYS A 201 5.07 -5.14 -14.10
CA LYS A 201 6.12 -4.74 -15.02
C LYS A 201 7.50 -5.31 -14.63
N ALA A 202 7.78 -5.36 -13.34
CA ALA A 202 8.99 -6.00 -12.83
C ALA A 202 9.03 -7.52 -13.16
N ILE A 203 7.89 -8.21 -12.98
CA ILE A 203 7.79 -9.64 -13.32
C ILE A 203 7.92 -9.85 -14.83
N GLN A 204 7.32 -8.99 -15.65
CA GLN A 204 7.47 -9.05 -17.12
C GLN A 204 8.92 -8.91 -17.55
N LYS A 205 9.69 -7.98 -16.96
CA LYS A 205 11.12 -7.81 -17.23
C LYS A 205 11.93 -9.05 -16.84
N ILE A 206 11.69 -9.65 -15.68
CA ILE A 206 12.33 -10.89 -15.23
C ILE A 206 12.05 -12.04 -16.23
N LYS A 207 10.77 -12.20 -16.62
CA LYS A 207 10.39 -13.23 -17.60
C LYS A 207 11.04 -13.01 -18.97
N ALA A 208 11.09 -11.76 -19.43
CA ALA A 208 11.74 -11.40 -20.69
C ALA A 208 13.25 -11.72 -20.65
N PHE A 209 13.95 -11.35 -19.57
CA PHE A 209 15.36 -11.68 -19.39
C PHE A 209 15.58 -13.20 -19.36
N ARG A 210 14.74 -13.95 -18.65
CA ARG A 210 14.81 -15.41 -18.61
C ARG A 210 14.54 -16.07 -19.97
N LYS A 211 13.67 -15.47 -20.79
CA LYS A 211 13.36 -15.99 -22.14
C LYS A 211 14.57 -15.93 -23.07
N VAL A 212 15.40 -14.90 -22.94
CA VAL A 212 16.64 -14.73 -23.72
C VAL A 212 17.72 -15.69 -23.20
N HIS A 213 17.93 -15.76 -21.89
CA HIS A 213 19.01 -16.54 -21.28
C HIS A 213 18.51 -17.90 -20.78
N LYS A 214 18.71 -18.95 -21.57
CA LYS A 214 18.23 -20.32 -21.25
C LYS A 214 19.12 -21.09 -20.27
N GLY A 215 20.41 -20.76 -20.21
CA GLY A 215 21.36 -21.34 -19.26
C GLY A 215 21.14 -20.89 -17.81
N PRO A 216 21.89 -21.43 -16.84
CA PRO A 216 21.91 -20.90 -15.48
C PRO A 216 22.41 -19.45 -15.47
N ILE A 217 21.75 -18.59 -14.70
CA ILE A 217 22.15 -17.20 -14.48
C ILE A 217 22.42 -16.95 -13.00
N TRP A 218 23.22 -15.94 -12.69
CA TRP A 218 23.48 -15.51 -11.33
C TRP A 218 22.46 -14.48 -10.92
N VAL A 219 21.96 -14.61 -9.68
CA VAL A 219 20.92 -13.75 -9.11
C VAL A 219 21.33 -13.32 -7.71
N ALA A 220 21.12 -12.05 -7.38
CA ALA A 220 21.23 -11.54 -6.02
C ALA A 220 19.99 -10.73 -5.64
N GLU A 221 19.55 -10.85 -4.40
CA GLU A 221 18.35 -10.17 -3.88
C GLU A 221 18.68 -9.45 -2.57
N CYS A 222 18.16 -8.25 -2.39
CA CYS A 222 18.36 -7.48 -1.17
C CYS A 222 17.04 -6.94 -0.62
N ASP A 223 16.84 -7.15 0.70
CA ASP A 223 15.79 -6.52 1.51
C ASP A 223 16.46 -5.62 2.56
N MET A 224 16.08 -4.35 2.61
CA MET A 224 16.63 -3.40 3.57
C MET A 224 15.98 -3.52 4.95
N LYS A 225 16.81 -3.37 5.99
CA LYS A 225 16.32 -3.36 7.37
C LYS A 225 15.57 -2.06 7.66
N LYS A 226 14.26 -2.18 7.94
CA LYS A 226 13.46 -1.04 8.44
C LYS A 226 13.61 0.24 7.62
N PHE A 227 13.61 0.13 6.31
CA PHE A 227 13.94 1.20 5.37
C PHE A 227 13.34 2.57 5.75
N TYR A 228 12.01 2.67 5.87
CA TYR A 228 11.35 3.94 6.22
C TYR A 228 11.65 4.44 7.63
N ASP A 229 12.02 3.55 8.56
CA ASP A 229 12.33 3.89 9.94
C ASP A 229 13.77 4.38 10.13
N THR A 230 14.66 4.10 9.14
CA THR A 230 16.10 4.38 9.21
C THR A 230 16.56 5.46 8.23
N LEU A 231 15.68 6.00 7.41
CA LEU A 231 15.99 7.12 6.52
C LEU A 231 16.53 8.31 7.33
N ASP A 232 17.75 8.71 7.05
CA ASP A 232 18.45 9.80 7.73
C ASP A 232 17.98 11.16 7.18
N HIS A 233 17.53 12.06 8.07
CA HIS A 233 16.99 13.36 7.68
C HIS A 233 18.02 14.25 6.97
N ASP A 234 19.26 14.26 7.42
CA ASP A 234 20.32 15.08 6.81
C ASP A 234 20.66 14.57 5.42
N VAL A 235 20.69 13.23 5.25
CA VAL A 235 20.91 12.61 3.94
C VAL A 235 19.73 12.91 3.01
N ILE A 236 18.47 12.81 3.47
CA ILE A 236 17.29 13.17 2.67
C ILE A 236 17.40 14.62 2.19
N LYS A 237 17.62 15.56 3.11
CA LYS A 237 17.72 17.00 2.80
C LYS A 237 18.81 17.25 1.76
N LYS A 238 20.00 16.69 1.97
CA LYS A 238 21.12 16.79 1.02
C LYS A 238 20.76 16.28 -0.38
N ARG A 239 20.11 15.09 -0.46
CA ARG A 239 19.74 14.46 -1.74
C ARG A 239 18.65 15.27 -2.46
N PHE A 240 17.63 15.73 -1.74
CA PHE A 240 16.60 16.59 -2.33
C PHE A 240 17.16 17.92 -2.82
N THR A 241 17.99 18.60 -2.04
CA THR A 241 18.68 19.83 -2.49
C THR A 241 19.47 19.59 -3.77
N GLN A 242 20.17 18.44 -3.89
CA GLN A 242 20.91 18.09 -5.10
C GLN A 242 19.98 17.87 -6.31
N LEU A 243 18.90 17.11 -6.17
CA LEU A 243 17.91 16.89 -7.24
C LEU A 243 17.25 18.20 -7.68
N LEU A 244 16.86 19.04 -6.73
CA LEU A 244 16.24 20.32 -7.03
C LEU A 244 17.22 21.30 -7.70
N ARG A 245 18.51 21.28 -7.33
CA ARG A 245 19.55 22.03 -8.05
C ARG A 245 19.66 21.60 -9.51
N TRP A 246 19.67 20.29 -9.79
CA TRP A 246 19.70 19.79 -11.18
C TRP A 246 18.48 20.29 -11.97
N LYS A 247 17.28 20.28 -11.35
CA LYS A 247 16.06 20.79 -11.98
C LYS A 247 16.02 22.32 -12.14
N THR A 248 16.79 23.04 -11.33
CA THR A 248 16.99 24.48 -11.52
C THR A 248 18.00 24.76 -12.66
N GLN A 249 19.06 23.96 -12.74
CA GLN A 249 20.09 24.08 -13.78
C GLN A 249 19.57 23.75 -15.18
N ASP A 250 18.66 22.75 -15.29
CA ASP A 250 18.02 22.40 -16.57
C ASP A 250 16.84 23.33 -16.95
N GLY A 251 16.56 24.34 -16.13
CA GLY A 251 15.50 25.34 -16.38
C GLY A 251 14.08 24.82 -16.12
N THR A 252 13.90 23.63 -15.55
CA THR A 252 12.57 23.07 -15.25
C THR A 252 11.86 23.87 -14.15
N ILE A 253 12.60 24.34 -13.13
CA ILE A 253 12.09 25.15 -12.03
C ILE A 253 12.96 26.38 -11.79
N THR A 254 12.36 27.46 -11.26
CA THR A 254 13.07 28.67 -10.87
C THR A 254 13.82 28.49 -9.54
N ALA A 255 14.74 29.40 -9.23
CA ALA A 255 15.44 29.44 -7.94
C ALA A 255 14.48 29.66 -6.77
N GLU A 256 13.38 30.39 -7.00
CA GLU A 256 12.35 30.64 -6.00
C GLU A 256 11.50 29.39 -5.74
N GLU A 257 11.05 28.72 -6.80
CA GLU A 257 10.36 27.45 -6.69
C GLU A 257 11.20 26.40 -5.97
N ARG A 258 12.51 26.35 -6.24
CA ARG A 258 13.43 25.48 -5.50
C ARG A 258 13.37 25.75 -4.01
N ARG A 259 13.43 27.00 -3.56
CA ARG A 259 13.36 27.34 -2.12
C ARG A 259 12.06 26.87 -1.49
N VAL A 260 10.92 27.10 -2.16
CA VAL A 260 9.61 26.60 -1.70
C VAL A 260 9.63 25.09 -1.55
N LEU A 261 10.11 24.37 -2.56
CA LEU A 261 10.14 22.91 -2.57
C LEU A 261 11.11 22.33 -1.53
N GLU A 262 12.27 22.94 -1.31
CA GLU A 262 13.19 22.58 -0.22
C GLU A 262 12.52 22.72 1.15
N ASN A 263 11.87 23.86 1.40
CA ASN A 263 11.17 24.12 2.67
C ASN A 263 10.06 23.11 2.93
N VAL A 264 9.29 22.74 1.92
CA VAL A 264 8.22 21.74 2.04
C VAL A 264 8.78 20.36 2.45
N ILE A 265 9.82 19.89 1.75
CA ILE A 265 10.45 18.61 2.07
C ILE A 265 11.06 18.63 3.47
N PHE A 266 11.76 19.70 3.83
CA PHE A 266 12.40 19.81 5.14
C PHE A 266 11.35 19.80 6.25
N SER A 267 10.27 20.58 6.11
CA SER A 267 9.15 20.58 7.04
C SER A 267 8.50 19.19 7.18
N TYR A 268 8.31 18.47 6.05
CA TYR A 268 7.73 17.13 6.08
C TYR A 268 8.65 16.10 6.78
N VAL A 269 9.95 16.19 6.55
CA VAL A 269 10.91 15.28 7.17
C VAL A 269 11.04 15.58 8.67
N ASP A 270 11.11 16.86 9.05
CA ASP A 270 11.32 17.27 10.44
C ASP A 270 10.08 17.11 11.33
N CYS A 271 8.88 16.93 10.75
CA CYS A 271 7.66 16.76 11.54
C CYS A 271 7.58 15.43 12.31
N TYR A 272 8.46 14.47 12.04
CA TYR A 272 8.43 13.13 12.60
C TYR A 272 9.83 12.58 12.84
N SER A 273 10.02 11.86 13.94
CA SER A 273 11.22 11.07 14.18
C SER A 273 10.86 9.72 14.80
N PHE A 274 11.36 8.64 14.19
CA PHE A 274 11.02 7.29 14.61
C PHE A 274 11.36 7.01 16.09
N TYR A 275 12.53 7.48 16.57
CA TYR A 275 12.89 7.31 17.96
C TYR A 275 11.93 8.04 18.91
N HIS A 276 11.75 9.36 18.69
CA HIS A 276 10.98 10.22 19.60
C HIS A 276 9.49 9.98 19.53
N ASP A 277 8.96 9.58 18.37
CA ASP A 277 7.51 9.50 18.16
C ASP A 277 6.98 8.08 18.27
N VAL A 278 7.85 7.08 18.25
CA VAL A 278 7.48 5.67 18.22
C VAL A 278 8.30 4.81 19.18
N TYR A 279 9.59 4.66 18.93
CA TYR A 279 10.41 3.62 19.57
C TYR A 279 10.52 3.78 21.09
N ARG A 280 10.65 4.99 21.60
CA ARG A 280 10.71 5.26 23.06
C ARG A 280 9.49 4.74 23.81
N TYR A 281 8.34 4.56 23.14
CA TYR A 281 7.12 4.06 23.76
C TYR A 281 7.10 2.54 23.96
N ASN A 282 8.11 1.80 23.48
CA ASN A 282 8.33 0.40 23.88
C ASN A 282 8.43 0.25 25.41
N LYS A 283 9.00 1.26 26.09
CA LYS A 283 9.11 1.30 27.56
C LYS A 283 7.83 1.73 28.27
N LYS A 284 6.75 2.05 27.53
CA LYS A 284 5.47 2.55 28.07
C LYS A 284 4.30 1.71 27.53
N PRO A 285 4.04 0.50 28.09
CA PRO A 285 3.06 -0.45 27.53
C PRO A 285 1.62 0.08 27.53
N ASN A 286 1.29 1.04 28.41
CA ASN A 286 -0.03 1.66 28.53
C ASN A 286 -0.19 2.93 27.68
N HIS A 287 0.83 3.32 26.90
CA HIS A 287 0.75 4.53 26.06
C HIS A 287 -0.34 4.38 24.98
N PRO A 288 -1.10 5.44 24.66
CA PRO A 288 -2.20 5.40 23.68
C PRO A 288 -1.82 4.89 22.27
N ILE A 289 -0.55 4.94 21.90
CA ILE A 289 -0.04 4.39 20.64
C ILE A 289 -0.41 2.91 20.45
N TRP A 290 -0.57 2.16 21.54
CA TRP A 290 -0.87 0.73 21.57
C TRP A 290 -2.36 0.39 21.51
N LYS A 291 -3.25 1.39 21.53
CA LYS A 291 -4.72 1.21 21.61
C LYS A 291 -5.28 0.25 20.56
N ASN A 292 -4.72 0.26 19.36
CA ASN A 292 -5.21 -0.53 18.23
C ASN A 292 -4.71 -1.98 18.24
N ILE A 293 -3.78 -2.34 19.14
CA ILE A 293 -3.29 -3.71 19.25
C ILE A 293 -4.22 -4.50 20.14
N ARG A 294 -5.04 -5.35 19.53
CA ARG A 294 -5.93 -6.26 20.27
C ARG A 294 -5.07 -7.26 21.06
N ASN A 295 -5.19 -7.19 22.36
CA ASN A 295 -4.41 -8.00 23.30
C ASN A 295 -5.24 -9.08 23.98
N GLY A 296 -4.71 -10.32 23.93
CA GLY A 296 -4.78 -11.12 25.14
C GLY A 296 -3.80 -10.54 26.20
N LYS A 297 -4.16 -10.56 27.47
CA LYS A 297 -3.40 -9.94 28.59
C LYS A 297 -1.92 -10.36 28.72
N ASN A 298 -1.48 -11.37 27.95
CA ASN A 298 -0.20 -12.05 28.11
C ASN A 298 0.79 -11.86 26.94
N TYR A 299 0.55 -10.90 26.02
CA TYR A 299 1.47 -10.67 24.91
C TYR A 299 2.35 -9.45 25.14
N GLN A 300 3.66 -9.62 24.92
CA GLN A 300 4.60 -8.52 24.88
C GLN A 300 4.56 -7.84 23.52
N LYS A 301 4.16 -6.56 23.48
CA LYS A 301 4.14 -5.72 22.28
C LYS A 301 5.49 -5.07 22.10
N SER A 302 6.01 -5.06 20.89
CA SER A 302 7.27 -4.37 20.59
C SER A 302 7.33 -3.80 19.18
N ILE A 303 7.99 -2.68 19.05
CA ILE A 303 8.40 -2.09 17.79
C ILE A 303 9.91 -2.29 17.71
N LYS A 304 10.35 -3.16 16.82
CA LYS A 304 11.76 -3.43 16.59
C LYS A 304 12.39 -2.31 15.77
N TRP A 305 13.61 -1.95 16.08
CA TRP A 305 14.40 -0.97 15.34
C TRP A 305 15.81 -1.49 15.09
N ILE A 306 16.51 -0.85 14.17
CA ILE A 306 17.87 -1.22 13.81
C ILE A 306 18.83 -1.05 14.99
N LEU A 307 18.55 -0.11 15.89
CA LEU A 307 19.35 0.11 17.10
C LEU A 307 19.34 -1.06 18.09
N ASP A 308 18.35 -1.98 17.97
CA ASP A 308 18.36 -3.21 18.77
C ASP A 308 19.57 -4.11 18.40
N ASP A 309 20.13 -3.92 17.19
CA ASP A 309 21.31 -4.63 16.69
C ASP A 309 22.62 -3.79 16.79
N ILE A 310 22.61 -2.69 17.54
CA ILE A 310 23.70 -1.68 17.54
C ILE A 310 25.06 -2.25 17.96
N VAL A 311 25.07 -3.17 18.92
CA VAL A 311 26.34 -3.79 19.40
C VAL A 311 27.05 -4.48 18.22
N ARG A 312 26.30 -5.24 17.42
CA ARG A 312 26.81 -5.91 16.23
C ARG A 312 27.26 -4.92 15.16
N ILE A 313 26.45 -3.87 14.91
CA ILE A 313 26.78 -2.83 13.91
C ILE A 313 28.01 -2.05 14.32
N ARG A 314 28.23 -1.78 15.63
CA ARG A 314 29.39 -1.11 16.15
C ARG A 314 30.67 -1.95 16.05
N THR A 315 30.60 -3.22 16.42
CA THR A 315 31.74 -4.14 16.35
C THR A 315 32.19 -4.38 14.92
N GLU A 316 31.27 -4.28 13.95
CA GLU A 316 31.60 -4.39 12.53
C GLU A 316 32.05 -3.05 11.90
N GLY A 317 32.17 -1.96 12.70
CA GLY A 317 32.65 -0.65 12.23
C GLY A 317 31.72 0.07 11.24
N LYS A 318 30.48 -0.43 11.08
CA LYS A 318 29.54 -0.02 10.02
C LYS A 318 28.54 1.07 10.44
N TRP A 319 28.60 1.54 11.70
CA TRP A 319 27.71 2.59 12.16
C TRP A 319 28.27 3.97 11.82
N PRO A 320 27.56 4.81 11.07
CA PRO A 320 28.06 6.11 10.61
C PRO A 320 28.22 7.12 11.76
N TYR A 321 27.59 6.87 12.90
CA TYR A 321 27.62 7.78 14.04
C TYR A 321 28.65 7.30 15.07
N ARG A 322 29.67 8.10 15.34
CA ARG A 322 30.77 7.78 16.26
C ARG A 322 30.34 7.62 17.73
N THR A 323 29.18 8.09 18.11
CA THR A 323 28.63 8.01 19.48
C THR A 323 27.17 7.64 19.48
N PRO A 324 26.62 7.02 20.56
CA PRO A 324 25.21 6.67 20.67
C PRO A 324 24.30 7.87 20.94
N LYS A 325 24.58 9.02 20.36
CA LYS A 325 23.70 10.19 20.42
C LYS A 325 22.54 10.05 19.41
N HIS A 326 22.05 8.80 19.22
CA HIS A 326 20.88 8.52 18.39
C HIS A 326 19.61 9.28 18.82
N GLU A 327 19.57 9.75 20.07
CA GLU A 327 18.53 10.66 20.56
C GLU A 327 18.57 12.03 19.86
N ARG A 328 19.73 12.44 19.36
CA ARG A 328 19.90 13.71 18.62
C ARG A 328 19.76 13.52 17.11
N HIS A 329 19.92 12.30 16.59
CA HIS A 329 19.76 12.04 15.16
C HIS A 329 18.29 11.85 14.83
N GLN A 330 17.82 12.63 13.89
CA GLN A 330 16.47 12.53 13.36
C GLN A 330 16.47 11.47 12.25
N LEU A 331 15.77 10.36 12.49
CA LEU A 331 15.66 9.23 11.58
C LEU A 331 14.20 8.88 11.33
N GLY A 332 13.93 8.40 10.12
CA GLY A 332 12.65 7.87 9.71
C GLY A 332 11.71 8.92 9.12
N VAL A 333 10.83 8.45 8.27
CA VAL A 333 9.78 9.25 7.65
C VAL A 333 8.40 8.68 7.95
N PRO A 334 7.33 9.50 7.91
CA PRO A 334 5.98 9.05 8.24
C PRO A 334 5.52 7.88 7.37
N GLN A 335 5.45 6.65 7.91
CA GLN A 335 4.89 5.51 7.17
C GLN A 335 3.39 5.71 6.95
N GLY A 336 2.97 5.69 5.67
CA GLY A 336 1.60 6.01 5.26
C GLY A 336 1.39 7.47 4.86
N GLY A 337 2.40 8.32 4.98
CA GLY A 337 2.38 9.67 4.44
C GLY A 337 2.59 9.69 2.92
N ALA A 338 1.93 10.59 2.22
CA ALA A 338 1.95 10.61 0.75
C ALA A 338 3.36 10.85 0.17
N LEU A 339 4.19 11.72 0.79
CA LEU A 339 5.54 12.04 0.31
C LEU A 339 6.57 10.94 0.55
N SER A 340 6.30 9.98 1.43
CA SER A 340 7.30 8.95 1.78
C SER A 340 7.72 8.07 0.60
N GLY A 341 6.83 7.88 -0.38
CA GLY A 341 7.15 7.12 -1.61
C GLY A 341 8.14 7.84 -2.53
N VAL A 342 7.96 9.15 -2.76
CA VAL A 342 8.89 9.93 -3.57
C VAL A 342 10.22 10.14 -2.85
N ILE A 343 10.20 10.27 -1.52
CA ILE A 343 11.43 10.32 -0.70
C ILE A 343 12.23 9.02 -0.87
N ALA A 344 11.56 7.87 -0.81
CA ALA A 344 12.20 6.57 -1.04
C ALA A 344 12.88 6.50 -2.41
N ASN A 345 12.20 6.93 -3.47
CA ASN A 345 12.78 6.94 -4.82
C ASN A 345 13.93 7.95 -4.94
N ALA A 346 13.80 9.15 -4.38
CA ALA A 346 14.86 10.16 -4.41
C ALA A 346 16.14 9.66 -3.70
N MET A 347 15.98 9.00 -2.55
CA MET A 347 17.11 8.40 -1.82
C MET A 347 17.80 7.29 -2.62
N MET A 348 17.00 6.38 -3.19
CA MET A 348 17.52 5.22 -3.92
C MET A 348 18.02 5.56 -5.32
N HIS A 349 17.62 6.69 -5.89
CA HIS A 349 18.12 7.17 -7.18
C HIS A 349 19.65 7.26 -7.23
N PHE A 350 20.28 7.76 -6.17
CA PHE A 350 21.74 7.86 -6.10
C PHE A 350 22.42 6.48 -6.05
N THR A 351 21.76 5.49 -5.43
CA THR A 351 22.22 4.10 -5.49
C THR A 351 22.05 3.53 -6.90
N ASP A 352 20.91 3.80 -7.56
CA ASP A 352 20.69 3.38 -8.96
C ASP A 352 21.74 3.98 -9.90
N MET A 353 22.13 5.25 -9.71
CA MET A 353 23.20 5.91 -10.48
C MET A 353 24.57 5.29 -10.21
N ASP A 354 24.91 5.04 -8.96
CA ASP A 354 26.18 4.41 -8.59
C ASP A 354 26.39 3.04 -9.23
N LEU A 355 25.27 2.35 -9.51
CA LEU A 355 25.29 1.02 -10.11
C LEU A 355 25.36 1.02 -11.63
N ARG A 356 24.99 2.13 -12.29
CA ARG A 356 24.84 2.18 -13.74
C ARG A 356 26.08 1.69 -14.48
N GLU A 357 27.24 2.06 -14.01
CA GLU A 357 28.52 1.63 -14.58
C GLU A 357 28.75 0.10 -14.54
N CYS A 358 28.01 -0.64 -13.68
CA CYS A 358 28.13 -2.10 -13.60
C CYS A 358 27.59 -2.84 -14.80
N TRP A 359 26.72 -2.21 -15.61
CA TRP A 359 26.08 -2.83 -16.78
C TRP A 359 26.06 -1.95 -18.02
N GLU A 360 26.59 -0.72 -17.97
CA GLU A 360 26.66 0.16 -19.14
C GLU A 360 27.41 -0.54 -20.27
N GLY A 361 26.75 -0.65 -21.43
CA GLY A 361 27.26 -1.41 -22.59
C GLY A 361 27.00 -2.92 -22.55
N ASN A 362 26.41 -3.45 -21.47
CA ASN A 362 26.06 -4.88 -21.32
C ASN A 362 24.63 -5.11 -20.81
N GLU A 363 23.70 -4.24 -21.21
CA GLU A 363 22.29 -4.29 -20.75
C GLU A 363 21.56 -5.55 -21.19
N LYS A 364 22.10 -6.28 -22.17
CA LYS A 364 21.51 -7.55 -22.64
C LYS A 364 21.76 -8.68 -21.65
N ASP A 365 22.94 -8.71 -21.03
CA ASP A 365 23.40 -9.81 -20.17
C ASP A 365 23.32 -9.52 -18.67
N PHE A 366 22.90 -8.30 -18.32
CA PHE A 366 22.68 -7.89 -16.93
C PHE A 366 21.34 -7.16 -16.78
N LEU A 367 20.58 -7.53 -15.74
CA LEU A 367 19.30 -6.92 -15.38
C LEU A 367 19.30 -6.51 -13.91
N TYR A 368 19.10 -5.22 -13.67
CA TYR A 368 18.84 -4.66 -12.33
C TYR A 368 17.40 -4.17 -12.26
N ILE A 369 16.68 -4.55 -11.19
CA ILE A 369 15.30 -4.12 -10.93
C ILE A 369 15.18 -3.70 -9.47
N ARG A 370 14.50 -2.59 -9.23
CA ARG A 370 14.14 -2.11 -7.91
C ARG A 370 12.64 -1.85 -7.79
N PHE A 371 12.06 -2.29 -6.68
CA PHE A 371 10.69 -1.99 -6.31
C PHE A 371 10.65 -1.42 -4.88
N CYS A 372 10.74 -0.09 -4.74
CA CYS A 372 10.95 0.61 -3.48
C CYS A 372 12.29 0.23 -2.85
N ASP A 373 12.28 -0.51 -1.74
CA ASP A 373 13.42 -1.06 -1.00
C ASP A 373 13.81 -2.48 -1.42
N ASP A 374 12.91 -3.22 -2.07
CA ASP A 374 13.20 -4.54 -2.63
C ASP A 374 14.03 -4.42 -3.91
N MET A 375 15.13 -5.15 -4.00
CA MET A 375 16.03 -5.18 -5.16
C MET A 375 16.30 -6.61 -5.61
N ILE A 376 16.38 -6.79 -6.92
CA ILE A 376 16.91 -7.99 -7.57
C ILE A 376 17.84 -7.61 -8.71
N MET A 377 18.98 -8.28 -8.81
CA MET A 377 19.90 -8.19 -9.94
C MET A 377 20.19 -9.59 -10.47
N MET A 378 20.37 -9.69 -11.76
CA MET A 378 20.64 -10.94 -12.46
C MET A 378 21.62 -10.70 -13.61
N GLY A 379 22.47 -11.68 -13.85
CA GLY A 379 23.45 -11.63 -14.94
C GLY A 379 23.97 -13.01 -15.33
N VAL A 380 24.52 -13.11 -16.52
CA VAL A 380 25.13 -14.35 -17.02
C VAL A 380 26.50 -14.58 -16.40
N ASP A 381 27.23 -13.49 -16.07
CA ASP A 381 28.54 -13.55 -15.44
C ASP A 381 28.45 -13.39 -13.91
N LYS A 382 29.09 -14.33 -13.20
CA LYS A 382 29.18 -14.33 -11.74
C LYS A 382 29.89 -13.10 -11.20
N ILE A 383 31.05 -12.80 -11.78
CA ILE A 383 31.92 -11.73 -11.29
C ILE A 383 31.22 -10.38 -11.40
N GLN A 384 30.50 -10.15 -12.51
CA GLN A 384 29.71 -8.94 -12.70
C GLN A 384 28.61 -8.79 -11.63
N VAL A 385 27.86 -9.86 -11.33
CA VAL A 385 26.78 -9.83 -10.33
C VAL A 385 27.37 -9.63 -8.91
N GLU A 386 28.48 -10.30 -8.57
CA GLU A 386 29.15 -10.11 -7.29
C GLU A 386 29.68 -8.68 -7.13
N TYR A 387 30.32 -8.14 -8.17
CA TYR A 387 30.80 -6.76 -8.18
C TYR A 387 29.65 -5.74 -8.01
N ALA A 388 28.57 -5.90 -8.79
CA ALA A 388 27.41 -5.02 -8.71
C ALA A 388 26.73 -5.11 -7.33
N PHE A 389 26.65 -6.29 -6.72
CA PHE A 389 26.09 -6.46 -5.38
C PHE A 389 26.92 -5.79 -4.29
N GLU A 390 28.25 -5.94 -4.31
CA GLU A 390 29.13 -5.25 -3.37
C GLU A 390 29.09 -3.73 -3.55
N ARG A 391 29.00 -3.25 -4.78
CA ARG A 391 28.83 -1.83 -5.08
C ARG A 391 27.48 -1.29 -4.55
N TYR A 392 26.39 -2.05 -4.74
CA TYR A 392 25.08 -1.74 -4.17
C TYR A 392 25.16 -1.60 -2.64
N LYS A 393 25.76 -2.58 -1.98
CA LYS A 393 25.95 -2.56 -0.52
C LYS A 393 26.70 -1.33 -0.05
N LYS A 394 27.83 -1.00 -0.68
CA LYS A 394 28.59 0.22 -0.37
C LYS A 394 27.78 1.49 -0.61
N SER A 395 26.96 1.52 -1.66
CA SER A 395 26.12 2.68 -2.00
C SER A 395 25.00 2.90 -0.99
N ILE A 396 24.29 1.84 -0.57
CA ILE A 396 23.26 1.99 0.47
C ILE A 396 23.86 2.36 1.83
N GLU A 397 25.03 1.83 2.18
CA GLU A 397 25.77 2.19 3.42
C GLU A 397 26.17 3.68 3.42
N ARG A 398 26.59 4.25 2.28
CA ARG A 398 26.84 5.71 2.13
C ARG A 398 25.58 6.57 2.32
N ASN A 399 24.41 6.01 2.08
CA ASN A 399 23.12 6.65 2.33
C ASN A 399 22.56 6.30 3.73
N HIS A 400 23.38 5.76 4.62
CA HIS A 400 23.02 5.33 5.97
C HIS A 400 21.90 4.28 6.02
N LEU A 401 21.82 3.45 4.97
CA LEU A 401 20.85 2.35 4.86
C LEU A 401 21.55 1.00 5.07
N TYR A 402 20.82 0.02 5.58
CA TYR A 402 21.36 -1.28 5.95
C TYR A 402 20.52 -2.41 5.38
N MET A 403 21.17 -3.43 4.85
CA MET A 403 20.51 -4.65 4.40
C MET A 403 20.37 -5.66 5.54
N HIS A 404 19.45 -6.61 5.39
CA HIS A 404 19.44 -7.81 6.20
C HIS A 404 20.70 -8.64 5.92
N GLY A 405 21.14 -9.46 6.90
CA GLY A 405 22.28 -10.36 6.69
C GLY A 405 22.07 -11.21 5.44
N GLY A 406 23.09 -11.30 4.61
CA GLY A 406 23.05 -12.06 3.38
C GLY A 406 23.20 -13.55 3.63
N GLU A 407 22.34 -14.36 3.03
CA GLU A 407 22.39 -15.82 3.06
C GLU A 407 23.10 -16.34 1.81
N THR A 408 24.07 -17.25 2.02
CA THR A 408 24.76 -17.95 0.94
C THR A 408 24.06 -19.29 0.66
N PHE A 409 23.85 -19.60 -0.60
CA PHE A 409 23.31 -20.90 -0.99
C PHE A 409 24.39 -21.97 -1.02
N THR A 410 24.28 -22.96 -0.13
CA THR A 410 25.25 -24.09 0.00
C THR A 410 24.67 -25.44 -0.40
N GLY A 411 23.51 -25.47 -1.05
CA GLY A 411 22.83 -26.72 -1.46
C GLY A 411 22.19 -27.51 -0.31
N GLN A 412 22.82 -27.55 0.87
CA GLN A 412 22.31 -28.31 2.03
C GLN A 412 21.30 -27.54 2.88
N LYS A 413 21.25 -26.20 2.79
CA LYS A 413 20.38 -25.32 3.60
C LYS A 413 19.34 -24.58 2.75
N MET A 414 18.74 -25.27 1.79
CA MET A 414 17.78 -24.66 0.85
C MET A 414 16.64 -23.89 1.56
N ARG A 415 16.09 -24.44 2.66
CA ARG A 415 15.00 -23.80 3.40
C ARG A 415 15.46 -22.51 4.10
N THR A 416 16.62 -22.52 4.77
CA THR A 416 17.15 -21.34 5.45
C THR A 416 17.46 -20.24 4.45
N PHE A 417 18.08 -20.59 3.34
CA PHE A 417 18.35 -19.68 2.24
C PHE A 417 17.05 -19.08 1.64
N TRP A 418 16.02 -19.93 1.43
CA TRP A 418 14.74 -19.49 0.87
C TRP A 418 13.95 -18.58 1.82
N ASP A 419 14.03 -18.83 3.12
CA ASP A 419 13.41 -18.00 4.15
C ASP A 419 14.21 -16.72 4.45
N GLY A 420 15.45 -16.62 3.97
CA GLY A 420 16.32 -15.45 4.04
C GLY A 420 15.73 -14.25 3.29
N LYS A 421 16.08 -13.05 3.75
CA LYS A 421 15.56 -11.80 3.19
C LYS A 421 16.52 -11.20 2.16
N THR A 422 17.80 -11.25 2.44
CA THR A 422 18.88 -10.89 1.51
C THR A 422 19.59 -12.16 1.09
N ARG A 423 19.78 -12.34 -0.20
CA ARG A 423 20.46 -13.50 -0.78
C ARG A 423 21.66 -13.04 -1.58
N LEU A 424 22.82 -13.51 -1.15
CA LEU A 424 24.08 -13.30 -1.86
C LEU A 424 24.04 -14.00 -3.21
N PRO A 425 24.86 -13.62 -4.19
CA PRO A 425 24.81 -14.17 -5.52
C PRO A 425 24.75 -15.70 -5.58
N TYR A 426 23.74 -16.25 -6.22
CA TYR A 426 23.49 -17.67 -6.37
C TYR A 426 23.05 -18.00 -7.81
N LYS A 427 23.23 -19.27 -8.21
CA LYS A 427 22.78 -19.75 -9.52
C LYS A 427 21.27 -20.00 -9.54
N TRP A 428 20.58 -19.46 -10.55
CA TRP A 428 19.19 -19.74 -10.88
C TRP A 428 19.12 -20.46 -12.23
N GLY A 429 18.54 -21.67 -12.24
CA GLY A 429 18.47 -22.48 -13.44
C GLY A 429 17.72 -23.79 -13.25
N ALA A 430 17.85 -24.71 -14.18
CA ALA A 430 17.31 -26.06 -14.08
C ALA A 430 17.77 -26.74 -12.78
N PRO A 431 16.90 -27.58 -12.16
CA PRO A 431 17.24 -28.25 -10.91
C PRO A 431 18.55 -29.04 -11.02
N ALA A 432 19.55 -28.63 -10.27
CA ALA A 432 20.85 -29.27 -10.16
C ALA A 432 21.44 -28.99 -8.76
N LYS A 433 22.56 -29.66 -8.42
CA LYS A 433 23.30 -29.34 -7.20
C LYS A 433 23.73 -27.87 -7.24
N GLU A 434 23.47 -27.15 -6.14
CA GLU A 434 23.81 -25.73 -5.97
C GLU A 434 23.12 -24.77 -6.97
N VAL A 435 22.03 -25.20 -7.61
CA VAL A 435 21.20 -24.36 -8.49
C VAL A 435 19.80 -24.23 -7.92
N MET A 436 19.33 -23.00 -7.76
CA MET A 436 17.97 -22.71 -7.32
C MET A 436 17.00 -22.72 -8.50
N PRO A 437 15.93 -23.52 -8.45
CA PRO A 437 14.96 -23.56 -9.54
C PRO A 437 13.95 -22.42 -9.53
N TRP A 438 13.86 -21.65 -8.45
CA TRP A 438 12.91 -20.57 -8.27
C TRP A 438 13.58 -19.31 -7.73
N ILE A 439 13.09 -18.15 -8.14
CA ILE A 439 13.35 -16.85 -7.51
C ILE A 439 12.03 -16.27 -7.00
N THR A 440 12.12 -15.33 -6.06
CA THR A 440 10.95 -14.69 -5.46
C THR A 440 11.06 -13.18 -5.59
N PHE A 441 10.08 -12.52 -6.22
CA PHE A 441 10.05 -11.07 -6.29
C PHE A 441 8.60 -10.53 -6.28
N VAL A 442 8.34 -9.44 -5.57
CA VAL A 442 7.06 -8.69 -5.49
C VAL A 442 5.79 -9.57 -5.47
N GLY A 443 5.82 -10.64 -4.69
CA GLY A 443 4.64 -11.50 -4.49
C GLY A 443 4.53 -12.71 -5.40
N TYR A 444 5.43 -12.84 -6.36
CA TYR A 444 5.54 -13.98 -7.28
C TYR A 444 6.76 -14.84 -6.97
N ASP A 445 6.67 -16.12 -7.30
CA ASP A 445 7.82 -17.00 -7.55
C ASP A 445 7.90 -17.23 -9.06
N VAL A 446 9.10 -17.13 -9.63
CA VAL A 446 9.39 -17.38 -11.05
C VAL A 446 10.37 -18.55 -11.15
N ASN A 447 10.04 -19.58 -11.93
CA ASN A 447 10.91 -20.72 -12.11
C ASN A 447 11.94 -20.50 -13.24
N TRP A 448 12.86 -21.43 -13.38
CA TRP A 448 13.90 -21.42 -14.39
C TRP A 448 13.37 -21.55 -15.85
N GLU A 449 12.14 -21.96 -16.06
CA GLU A 449 11.46 -21.99 -17.36
C GLU A 449 10.78 -20.65 -17.68
N GLY A 450 10.68 -19.74 -16.71
CA GLY A 450 9.95 -18.47 -16.81
C GLY A 450 8.49 -18.58 -16.36
N ASP A 451 8.07 -19.75 -15.89
CA ASP A 451 6.76 -19.97 -15.30
C ASP A 451 6.61 -19.27 -13.96
N THR A 452 5.42 -18.80 -13.68
CA THR A 452 5.11 -18.04 -12.47
C THR A 452 4.07 -18.74 -11.61
N ARG A 453 4.19 -18.54 -10.30
CA ARG A 453 3.20 -18.92 -9.29
C ARG A 453 3.11 -17.87 -8.20
N ILE A 454 2.09 -17.95 -7.37
CA ILE A 454 1.93 -17.06 -6.22
C ILE A 454 2.99 -17.42 -5.16
N ARG A 455 3.69 -16.41 -4.63
CA ARG A 455 4.59 -16.59 -3.50
C ARG A 455 3.84 -17.21 -2.31
N ARG A 456 4.43 -18.22 -1.67
CA ARG A 456 3.82 -18.96 -0.55
C ARG A 456 3.32 -18.05 0.58
N SER A 457 4.08 -17.01 0.92
CA SER A 457 3.66 -16.04 1.96
C SER A 457 2.45 -15.21 1.55
N SER A 458 2.31 -14.85 0.27
CA SER A 458 1.15 -14.12 -0.28
C SER A 458 -0.10 -15.00 -0.26
N LEU A 459 0.04 -16.28 -0.62
CA LEU A 459 -1.02 -17.26 -0.55
C LEU A 459 -1.54 -17.45 0.89
N LYS A 460 -0.62 -17.63 1.85
CA LYS A 460 -0.95 -17.73 3.28
C LYS A 460 -1.65 -16.50 3.82
N LYS A 461 -1.20 -15.30 3.41
CA LYS A 461 -1.84 -14.03 3.80
C LYS A 461 -3.27 -13.93 3.31
N GLU A 462 -3.55 -14.35 2.07
CA GLU A 462 -4.92 -14.31 1.53
C GLU A 462 -5.84 -15.31 2.26
N ILE A 463 -5.38 -16.51 2.50
CA ILE A 463 -6.11 -17.51 3.29
C ILE A 463 -6.42 -16.99 4.71
N LYS A 464 -5.42 -16.43 5.39
CA LYS A 464 -5.58 -15.85 6.74
C LYS A 464 -6.60 -14.70 6.73
N LYS A 465 -6.55 -13.84 5.73
CA LYS A 465 -7.46 -12.70 5.58
C LYS A 465 -8.92 -13.14 5.41
N GLN A 466 -9.16 -14.21 4.63
CA GLN A 466 -10.50 -14.79 4.49
C GLN A 466 -11.01 -15.32 5.82
N TYR A 467 -10.17 -16.05 6.54
CA TYR A 467 -10.50 -16.61 7.86
C TYR A 467 -10.79 -15.52 8.89
N GLU A 468 -9.94 -14.51 8.99
CA GLU A 468 -10.10 -13.40 9.95
C GLU A 468 -11.42 -12.65 9.73
N LYS A 469 -11.83 -12.48 8.47
CA LYS A 469 -13.12 -11.83 8.17
C LYS A 469 -14.31 -12.66 8.63
N LEU A 470 -14.23 -13.96 8.55
CA LEU A 470 -15.26 -14.85 9.06
C LEU A 470 -15.35 -14.77 10.59
N ILE A 471 -14.22 -14.92 11.28
CA ILE A 471 -14.17 -14.86 12.75
C ILE A 471 -14.68 -13.51 13.28
N GLU A 472 -14.35 -12.40 12.60
CA GLU A 472 -14.87 -11.08 12.94
C GLU A 472 -16.41 -11.08 12.95
N VAL A 473 -17.02 -11.68 11.93
CA VAL A 473 -18.49 -11.74 11.81
C VAL A 473 -19.10 -12.71 12.81
N GLU A 474 -18.52 -13.90 12.99
CA GLU A 474 -18.98 -14.86 13.99
C GLU A 474 -18.96 -14.27 15.40
N HIS A 475 -17.91 -13.51 15.74
CA HIS A 475 -17.82 -12.82 17.02
C HIS A 475 -18.89 -11.73 17.17
N LEU A 476 -19.16 -10.95 16.11
CA LEU A 476 -20.19 -9.92 16.13
C LEU A 476 -21.60 -10.49 16.29
N LEU A 477 -21.86 -11.67 15.72
CA LEU A 477 -23.16 -12.36 15.80
C LEU A 477 -23.34 -13.20 17.07
N SER A 478 -22.27 -13.42 17.82
CA SER A 478 -22.35 -14.25 19.03
C SER A 478 -22.96 -13.48 20.21
N GLU A 479 -23.71 -14.17 21.08
CA GLU A 479 -24.27 -13.60 22.32
C GLU A 479 -23.20 -13.01 23.26
N LYS A 480 -21.96 -13.48 23.16
CA LYS A 480 -20.81 -12.97 23.93
C LYS A 480 -20.46 -11.52 23.61
N SER A 481 -20.94 -10.97 22.48
CA SER A 481 -20.75 -9.56 22.16
C SER A 481 -21.69 -8.64 22.95
N GLY A 482 -22.72 -9.17 23.63
CA GLY A 482 -23.75 -8.41 24.32
C GLY A 482 -24.63 -7.56 23.39
N ARG A 483 -24.53 -7.78 22.09
CA ARG A 483 -25.17 -6.95 21.09
C ARG A 483 -26.13 -7.78 20.23
N LYS A 484 -27.35 -7.28 20.01
CA LYS A 484 -28.32 -7.88 19.10
C LYS A 484 -28.13 -7.32 17.68
N PRO A 485 -28.11 -8.13 16.62
CA PRO A 485 -27.96 -7.60 15.26
C PRO A 485 -29.22 -6.88 14.79
N GLN A 486 -29.05 -5.68 14.24
CA GLN A 486 -30.12 -4.88 13.65
C GLN A 486 -30.59 -5.44 12.30
N TRP A 487 -29.69 -6.13 11.58
CA TRP A 487 -29.93 -6.72 10.28
C TRP A 487 -30.25 -8.21 10.39
N THR A 488 -31.06 -8.73 9.48
CA THR A 488 -31.28 -10.17 9.43
C THR A 488 -29.98 -10.92 9.21
N LYS A 489 -29.82 -12.09 9.83
CA LYS A 489 -28.64 -12.94 9.67
C LYS A 489 -28.34 -13.23 8.20
N GLN A 490 -29.38 -13.37 7.38
CA GLN A 490 -29.26 -13.57 5.95
C GLN A 490 -28.63 -12.37 5.23
N TYR A 491 -29.00 -11.14 5.60
CA TYR A 491 -28.38 -9.93 5.05
C TYR A 491 -26.90 -9.87 5.40
N ILE A 492 -26.55 -10.24 6.62
CA ILE A 492 -25.15 -10.29 7.10
C ILE A 492 -24.36 -11.33 6.30
N CYS A 493 -24.88 -12.54 6.13
CA CYS A 493 -24.25 -13.58 5.31
C CYS A 493 -24.06 -13.15 3.87
N ASN A 494 -25.05 -12.54 3.25
CA ASN A 494 -24.95 -12.00 1.90
C ASN A 494 -23.89 -10.90 1.79
N SER A 495 -23.81 -10.02 2.78
CA SER A 495 -22.80 -8.96 2.83
C SER A 495 -21.38 -9.54 2.91
N VAL A 496 -21.17 -10.55 3.76
CA VAL A 496 -19.88 -11.25 3.89
C VAL A 496 -19.53 -12.00 2.60
N HIS A 497 -20.51 -12.69 2.00
CA HIS A 497 -20.32 -13.40 0.74
C HIS A 497 -19.87 -12.45 -0.39
N LYS A 498 -20.60 -11.34 -0.60
CA LYS A 498 -20.22 -10.30 -1.56
C LYS A 498 -18.83 -9.74 -1.27
N ARG A 499 -18.47 -9.57 -0.01
CA ARG A 499 -17.15 -9.07 0.41
C ARG A 499 -16.04 -10.08 0.10
N LEU A 500 -16.24 -11.38 0.36
CA LEU A 500 -15.27 -12.43 0.03
C LEU A 500 -15.05 -12.57 -1.48
N ILE A 501 -16.10 -12.43 -2.29
CA ILE A 501 -15.98 -12.36 -3.76
C ILE A 501 -15.22 -11.09 -4.16
N GLY A 502 -15.62 -9.92 -3.63
CA GLY A 502 -14.99 -8.64 -3.94
C GLY A 502 -13.50 -8.58 -3.59
N MET A 503 -13.05 -9.34 -2.59
CA MET A 503 -11.63 -9.46 -2.24
C MET A 503 -10.81 -10.18 -3.32
N SER A 504 -11.42 -11.09 -4.08
CA SER A 504 -10.74 -11.85 -5.13
C SER A 504 -10.76 -11.13 -6.48
N VAL A 505 -11.94 -10.83 -6.98
CA VAL A 505 -12.14 -10.32 -8.36
C VAL A 505 -12.58 -8.86 -8.43
N GLY A 506 -12.73 -8.19 -7.28
CA GLY A 506 -13.32 -6.87 -7.18
C GLY A 506 -14.85 -6.91 -7.11
N ARG A 507 -15.49 -5.76 -7.23
CA ARG A 507 -16.96 -5.70 -7.27
C ARG A 507 -17.45 -6.29 -8.59
N VAL A 508 -18.06 -7.47 -8.51
CA VAL A 508 -18.78 -8.07 -9.63
C VAL A 508 -20.24 -7.66 -9.49
N GLN A 509 -20.79 -6.98 -10.49
CA GLN A 509 -22.24 -6.85 -10.61
C GLN A 509 -22.77 -8.18 -11.12
N ILE A 510 -23.79 -8.73 -10.47
CA ILE A 510 -24.35 -10.05 -10.79
C ILE A 510 -24.87 -10.13 -12.24
N TRP A 511 -25.19 -8.98 -12.83
CA TRP A 511 -25.86 -8.86 -14.14
C TRP A 511 -24.94 -8.41 -15.28
N ASP A 512 -23.72 -7.97 -14.98
CA ASP A 512 -22.81 -7.47 -16.00
C ASP A 512 -21.36 -7.80 -15.67
N TYR A 513 -20.79 -8.75 -16.38
CA TYR A 513 -19.42 -9.23 -16.20
C TYR A 513 -18.37 -8.38 -16.93
N LYS A 514 -18.79 -7.44 -17.77
CA LYS A 514 -17.88 -6.73 -18.69
C LYS A 514 -17.45 -5.33 -18.22
N GLY A 515 -18.21 -4.68 -17.35
CA GLY A 515 -18.03 -3.26 -17.05
C GLY A 515 -17.53 -2.96 -15.66
N HIS A 516 -16.33 -3.47 -15.23
CA HIS A 516 -16.12 -3.40 -13.82
C HIS A 516 -14.79 -2.84 -13.39
N ASP A 517 -14.90 -1.95 -12.44
CA ASP A 517 -13.84 -1.31 -11.71
C ASP A 517 -13.11 -2.29 -10.80
N ASN A 518 -12.23 -3.03 -11.43
CA ASN A 518 -11.34 -3.97 -10.79
C ASN A 518 -9.91 -3.44 -10.68
N LYS A 519 -9.70 -2.10 -10.71
CA LYS A 519 -8.37 -1.49 -10.72
C LYS A 519 -7.43 -2.10 -9.68
N TYR A 520 -7.95 -2.47 -8.51
CA TYR A 520 -7.17 -2.95 -7.36
C TYR A 520 -7.65 -4.29 -6.80
N SER A 521 -8.21 -5.17 -7.63
CA SER A 521 -8.58 -6.50 -7.17
C SER A 521 -7.36 -7.40 -6.99
N TRP A 522 -7.49 -8.44 -6.16
CA TRP A 522 -6.46 -9.47 -6.00
C TRP A 522 -6.10 -10.12 -7.34
N ALA A 523 -7.10 -10.42 -8.17
CA ALA A 523 -6.91 -11.00 -9.49
C ALA A 523 -6.02 -10.13 -10.40
N LYS A 524 -6.22 -8.81 -10.38
CA LYS A 524 -5.39 -7.86 -11.15
C LYS A 524 -3.92 -7.86 -10.70
N ALA A 525 -3.66 -8.07 -9.42
CA ALA A 525 -2.29 -8.14 -8.89
C ALA A 525 -1.55 -9.42 -9.33
N PHE A 526 -2.27 -10.43 -9.85
CA PHE A 526 -1.70 -11.72 -10.24
C PHE A 526 -1.97 -12.10 -11.70
N THR A 527 -2.09 -11.13 -12.59
CA THR A 527 -2.32 -11.38 -14.04
C THR A 527 -1.09 -11.91 -14.78
N GLU A 528 0.07 -11.93 -14.15
CA GLU A 528 1.29 -12.53 -14.72
C GLU A 528 1.48 -14.02 -14.35
N LEU A 529 0.49 -14.67 -13.73
CA LEU A 529 0.55 -16.11 -13.47
C LEU A 529 0.51 -16.88 -14.78
N THR A 530 1.42 -17.84 -14.92
CA THR A 530 1.44 -18.79 -16.03
C THR A 530 0.43 -19.90 -15.77
N ASP A 531 -0.22 -20.40 -16.83
CA ASP A 531 -1.15 -21.52 -16.75
C ASP A 531 -0.42 -22.85 -16.57
N ASN A 532 0.05 -23.12 -15.36
CA ASN A 532 0.75 -24.33 -14.99
C ASN A 532 0.09 -25.04 -13.78
N ARG A 533 0.55 -26.27 -13.49
CA ARG A 533 -0.03 -27.11 -12.41
C ARG A 533 0.01 -26.44 -11.03
N TRP A 534 1.08 -25.66 -10.72
CA TRP A 534 1.26 -25.02 -9.41
C TRP A 534 0.30 -23.82 -9.24
N ALA A 535 0.20 -22.96 -10.25
CA ALA A 535 -0.71 -21.83 -10.23
C ALA A 535 -2.18 -22.30 -10.16
N ARG A 536 -2.55 -23.28 -11.00
CA ARG A 536 -3.89 -23.90 -10.96
C ARG A 536 -4.22 -24.49 -9.59
N TRP A 537 -3.28 -25.22 -8.98
CA TRP A 537 -3.46 -25.76 -7.64
C TRP A 537 -3.65 -24.67 -6.59
N GLN A 538 -2.83 -23.61 -6.61
CA GLN A 538 -2.92 -22.49 -5.68
C GLN A 538 -4.26 -21.76 -5.78
N LEU A 539 -4.74 -21.49 -6.99
CA LEU A 539 -6.04 -20.83 -7.21
C LEU A 539 -7.21 -21.70 -6.74
N ARG A 540 -7.16 -23.02 -7.02
CA ARG A 540 -8.15 -23.99 -6.50
C ARG A 540 -8.12 -24.07 -4.97
N LEU A 541 -6.94 -23.98 -4.37
CA LEU A 541 -6.80 -23.95 -2.90
C LEU A 541 -7.49 -22.72 -2.31
N LEU A 542 -7.33 -21.54 -2.92
CA LEU A 542 -8.01 -20.32 -2.49
C LEU A 542 -9.54 -20.44 -2.62
N ASP A 543 -10.04 -21.00 -3.72
CA ASP A 543 -11.47 -21.26 -3.92
C ASP A 543 -12.02 -22.24 -2.89
N LYS A 544 -11.30 -23.34 -2.66
CA LYS A 544 -11.66 -24.35 -1.64
C LYS A 544 -11.74 -23.72 -0.25
N HIS A 545 -10.75 -22.93 0.12
CA HIS A 545 -10.72 -22.26 1.41
C HIS A 545 -11.88 -21.27 1.57
N ARG A 546 -12.12 -20.43 0.55
CA ARG A 546 -13.27 -19.52 0.54
C ARG A 546 -14.60 -20.27 0.71
N ASN A 547 -14.80 -21.37 -0.03
CA ASN A 547 -16.01 -22.17 0.07
C ASN A 547 -16.17 -22.81 1.47
N LEU A 548 -15.08 -23.25 2.10
CA LEU A 548 -15.11 -23.71 3.49
C LEU A 548 -15.53 -22.61 4.46
N MET A 549 -15.06 -21.37 4.27
CA MET A 549 -15.46 -20.23 5.09
C MET A 549 -16.95 -19.93 4.92
N MET A 550 -17.47 -19.97 3.69
CA MET A 550 -18.89 -19.78 3.43
C MET A 550 -19.74 -20.87 4.07
N LYS A 551 -19.34 -22.15 3.94
CA LYS A 551 -20.02 -23.27 4.58
C LYS A 551 -20.05 -23.13 6.11
N ARG A 552 -18.95 -22.69 6.72
CA ARG A 552 -18.87 -22.44 8.15
C ARG A 552 -19.82 -21.31 8.58
N LEU A 553 -19.85 -20.21 7.83
CA LEU A 553 -20.76 -19.10 8.10
C LEU A 553 -22.22 -19.51 8.00
N SER A 554 -22.59 -20.28 6.97
CA SER A 554 -23.96 -20.79 6.79
C SER A 554 -24.40 -21.69 7.96
N ARG A 555 -23.51 -22.58 8.43
CA ARG A 555 -23.81 -23.42 9.60
C ARG A 555 -24.00 -22.57 10.86
N PHE A 556 -23.12 -21.63 11.09
CA PHE A 556 -23.20 -20.74 12.25
C PHE A 556 -24.50 -19.95 12.25
N THR A 557 -24.96 -19.44 11.12
CA THR A 557 -26.25 -18.73 11.01
C THR A 557 -27.44 -19.62 11.23
N LEU A 558 -27.44 -20.86 10.72
CA LEU A 558 -28.48 -21.85 10.97
C LEU A 558 -28.59 -22.20 12.47
N GLU A 559 -27.47 -22.39 13.14
CA GLU A 559 -27.42 -22.66 14.57
C GLU A 559 -27.99 -21.49 15.40
N LEU A 560 -27.74 -20.25 14.99
CA LEU A 560 -28.32 -19.07 15.63
C LEU A 560 -29.82 -18.98 15.40
N GLU A 561 -30.31 -19.25 14.19
CA GLU A 561 -31.74 -19.25 13.85
C GLU A 561 -32.50 -20.35 14.62
N TYR A 562 -31.91 -21.53 14.78
CA TYR A 562 -32.50 -22.62 15.55
C TYR A 562 -32.63 -22.27 17.05
N ARG A 563 -31.62 -21.61 17.62
CA ARG A 563 -31.66 -21.16 19.02
C ARG A 563 -32.70 -20.06 19.28
N GLU A 564 -33.05 -19.26 18.28
CA GLU A 564 -34.02 -18.17 18.40
C GLU A 564 -35.48 -18.63 18.15
N ALA A 565 -35.71 -19.94 17.95
CA ALA A 565 -37.03 -20.56 17.82
C ALA A 565 -38.02 -19.87 16.85
N LYS A 566 -37.52 -19.45 15.68
CA LYS A 566 -38.37 -19.02 14.56
C LYS A 566 -37.99 -19.79 13.28
N PRO A 567 -38.49 -21.03 13.09
CA PRO A 567 -38.37 -21.68 11.81
C PRO A 567 -39.35 -21.04 10.82
N SER A 568 -38.88 -20.14 9.96
CA SER A 568 -39.67 -19.77 8.78
C SER A 568 -39.39 -20.76 7.65
N THR A 569 -40.43 -21.32 7.09
CA THR A 569 -40.40 -22.22 5.91
C THR A 569 -39.71 -21.57 4.69
N ASP A 570 -39.73 -20.24 4.61
CA ASP A 570 -38.99 -19.43 3.64
C ASP A 570 -37.46 -19.46 3.78
N ALA A 571 -36.92 -19.89 4.92
CA ALA A 571 -35.47 -19.88 5.19
C ALA A 571 -34.74 -20.99 4.38
N ARG A 572 -35.40 -22.07 4.04
CA ARG A 572 -34.80 -23.17 3.25
C ARG A 572 -34.57 -22.79 1.79
N GLU A 573 -35.57 -22.24 1.12
CA GLU A 573 -35.43 -21.82 -0.27
C GLU A 573 -34.50 -20.63 -0.45
N ARG A 574 -34.50 -19.70 0.51
CA ARG A 574 -33.57 -18.54 0.50
C ARG A 574 -32.14 -18.94 0.84
N ASN A 575 -31.92 -19.99 1.65
CA ASN A 575 -30.59 -20.51 1.94
C ASN A 575 -29.93 -21.19 0.74
N GLU A 576 -30.66 -21.88 -0.10
CA GLU A 576 -30.08 -22.49 -1.32
C GLU A 576 -29.53 -21.43 -2.29
N ALA A 577 -30.17 -20.29 -2.41
CA ALA A 577 -29.68 -19.17 -3.22
C ALA A 577 -28.39 -18.52 -2.68
N LEU A 578 -28.08 -18.71 -1.38
CA LEU A 578 -26.86 -18.20 -0.74
C LEU A 578 -25.63 -19.09 -0.98
N TRP A 579 -25.80 -20.31 -1.45
CA TRP A 579 -24.78 -21.32 -1.55
C TRP A 579 -24.02 -21.28 -2.88
N TYR A 580 -23.64 -20.08 -3.33
CA TYR A 580 -22.79 -19.97 -4.51
C TYR A 580 -21.36 -20.44 -4.19
N TYR A 581 -21.07 -21.69 -4.50
CA TYR A 581 -19.75 -22.30 -4.45
C TYR A 581 -18.92 -21.93 -5.68
N GLY A 582 -18.93 -20.69 -6.09
CA GLY A 582 -18.19 -20.24 -7.26
C GLY A 582 -16.68 -20.43 -7.13
N LYS A 583 -15.99 -20.24 -8.23
CA LYS A 583 -14.53 -20.32 -8.33
C LYS A 583 -13.94 -18.94 -8.66
N PRO A 584 -14.04 -17.95 -7.74
CA PRO A 584 -13.67 -16.56 -8.05
C PRO A 584 -12.17 -16.39 -8.30
N PHE A 585 -11.32 -17.23 -7.77
CA PHE A 585 -9.88 -17.16 -8.01
C PHE A 585 -9.48 -17.94 -9.27
N SER A 586 -9.99 -19.15 -9.48
CA SER A 586 -9.55 -20.02 -10.56
C SER A 586 -10.33 -19.89 -11.86
N TYR A 587 -11.56 -19.38 -11.81
CA TYR A 587 -12.43 -19.25 -12.98
C TYR A 587 -12.71 -17.81 -13.37
N TYR A 588 -13.30 -17.02 -12.47
CA TYR A 588 -13.68 -15.63 -12.78
C TYR A 588 -12.51 -14.64 -12.83
N GLY A 589 -11.41 -14.95 -12.16
CA GLY A 589 -10.25 -14.07 -12.11
C GLY A 589 -9.54 -13.91 -13.45
N GLN A 590 -9.65 -14.88 -14.36
CA GLN A 590 -8.92 -14.94 -15.64
C GLN A 590 -7.44 -14.55 -15.49
N VAL A 591 -6.83 -15.00 -14.37
CA VAL A 591 -5.47 -14.60 -14.00
C VAL A 591 -4.40 -15.45 -14.68
N LEU A 592 -4.78 -16.63 -15.17
CA LEU A 592 -3.85 -17.54 -15.83
C LEU A 592 -3.66 -17.12 -17.30
N LYS A 593 -2.43 -16.84 -17.66
CA LYS A 593 -2.05 -16.61 -19.06
C LYS A 593 -1.49 -17.89 -19.65
N LYS A 594 -1.97 -18.24 -20.83
CA LYS A 594 -1.31 -19.23 -21.69
C LYS A 594 -0.11 -18.57 -22.35
N TRP A 595 0.99 -19.26 -22.36
CA TRP A 595 2.24 -18.83 -23.01
C TRP A 595 2.21 -19.17 -24.50
#